data_bd95b686b8eddd74be3fcb4425037511
#
_entry.id   bd95b686b8eddd74be3fcb4425037511
#
_cell.length_a   1.000
_cell.length_b   1.000
_cell.length_c   1.000
_cell.angle_alpha   90.00
_cell.angle_beta   90.00
_cell.angle_gamma   90.00
#
_symmetry.space_group_name_H-M   'P 1'
#
loop_
_entity.id
_entity.type
_entity.pdbx_description
1 polymer ?
#
loop_
_entity_poly.entity_id
_entity_poly.type
_entity_poly.pdbx_seq_one_letter_code
_entity_poly.pdbx_strand_id
1 'polypeptide(L)'
;MPDLTNKTDEQLAKQCQQGSLDAFEELVKRHEARLFNFLCQKAPRREDAEDLAQHTFVNAWQRIGQYRTEASFATWLYTIARNLTISHYRKHGKVIHCELEVAEPTLVERETPADTLSETEEHAALWRVARETLKEEAFDVLWMKYKEQLSIAEIATVLSRTEVSVKVMLHRARKKLGHALENSSDQESDSNTHPEPFPNLNKQIAFAHGGTTCSV
;
A
#
# COMPACT_ATOMS: atom_id res chain seq x y z
N MET A 1 -1.15 0.69 -33.21
CA MET A 1 -1.04 1.51 -31.98
C MET A 1 0.33 1.25 -31.40
N PRO A 2 1.08 2.23 -30.92
CA PRO A 2 2.36 1.96 -30.27
C PRO A 2 2.13 1.10 -29.03
N ASP A 3 2.93 0.05 -28.88
CA ASP A 3 2.87 -0.83 -27.71
C ASP A 3 3.33 -0.03 -26.48
N LEU A 4 2.37 0.36 -25.63
CA LEU A 4 2.61 1.12 -24.40
C LEU A 4 2.95 0.21 -23.21
N THR A 5 2.64 -1.09 -23.32
CA THR A 5 2.79 -2.06 -22.23
C THR A 5 4.24 -2.31 -21.84
N ASN A 6 5.17 -2.15 -22.78
CA ASN A 6 6.61 -2.35 -22.56
C ASN A 6 7.36 -1.08 -22.10
N LYS A 7 6.67 0.05 -21.95
CA LYS A 7 7.29 1.30 -21.48
C LYS A 7 7.31 1.36 -19.96
N THR A 8 8.35 2.02 -19.41
CA THR A 8 8.36 2.33 -17.98
C THR A 8 7.36 3.43 -17.63
N ASP A 9 6.97 3.53 -16.37
CA ASP A 9 6.03 4.56 -15.92
C ASP A 9 6.57 5.98 -16.15
N GLU A 10 7.88 6.19 -16.02
CA GLU A 10 8.55 7.46 -16.30
C GLU A 10 8.47 7.83 -17.80
N GLN A 11 8.61 6.82 -18.68
CA GLN A 11 8.45 7.03 -20.12
C GLN A 11 7.01 7.37 -20.49
N LEU A 12 6.04 6.70 -19.87
CA LEU A 12 4.62 6.99 -20.03
C LEU A 12 4.29 8.40 -19.50
N ALA A 13 4.77 8.75 -18.31
CA ALA A 13 4.58 10.08 -17.74
C ALA A 13 5.13 11.19 -18.62
N LYS A 14 6.29 10.97 -19.26
CA LYS A 14 6.85 11.90 -20.23
C LYS A 14 5.96 12.07 -21.47
N GLN A 15 5.31 11.01 -21.93
CA GLN A 15 4.34 11.10 -23.04
C GLN A 15 3.06 11.83 -22.59
N CYS A 16 2.61 11.62 -21.35
CA CYS A 16 1.50 12.36 -20.77
C CYS A 16 1.80 13.88 -20.74
N GLN A 17 3.03 14.27 -20.43
CA GLN A 17 3.46 15.68 -20.48
C GLN A 17 3.39 16.29 -21.91
N GLN A 18 3.42 15.44 -22.93
CA GLN A 18 3.23 15.81 -24.34
C GLN A 18 1.77 15.73 -24.79
N GLY A 19 0.83 15.43 -23.86
CA GLY A 19 -0.60 15.38 -24.10
C GLY A 19 -1.16 14.01 -24.50
N SER A 20 -0.38 12.92 -24.36
CA SER A 20 -0.88 11.58 -24.69
C SER A 20 -1.83 11.05 -23.60
N LEU A 21 -3.12 10.94 -23.93
CA LEU A 21 -4.13 10.32 -23.08
C LEU A 21 -3.93 8.81 -22.99
N ASP A 22 -3.59 8.13 -24.07
CA ASP A 22 -3.36 6.69 -24.11
C ASP A 22 -2.26 6.29 -23.10
N ALA A 23 -1.18 7.09 -22.99
CA ALA A 23 -0.12 6.87 -22.03
C ALA A 23 -0.62 7.05 -20.59
N PHE A 24 -1.55 7.98 -20.35
CA PHE A 24 -2.13 8.17 -19.02
C PHE A 24 -3.11 7.05 -18.67
N GLU A 25 -3.91 6.57 -19.60
CA GLU A 25 -4.78 5.39 -19.41
C GLU A 25 -3.97 4.17 -19.00
N GLU A 26 -2.81 3.96 -19.64
CA GLU A 26 -1.91 2.86 -19.26
C GLU A 26 -1.35 3.03 -17.83
N LEU A 27 -0.98 4.26 -17.43
CA LEU A 27 -0.58 4.54 -16.06
C LEU A 27 -1.71 4.30 -15.05
N VAL A 28 -2.93 4.74 -15.36
CA VAL A 28 -4.12 4.47 -14.53
C VAL A 28 -4.29 2.97 -14.35
N LYS A 29 -4.31 2.20 -15.44
CA LYS A 29 -4.48 0.75 -15.42
C LYS A 29 -3.44 0.03 -14.56
N ARG A 30 -2.19 0.50 -14.54
CA ARG A 30 -1.11 -0.09 -13.74
C ARG A 30 -1.23 0.21 -12.25
N HIS A 31 -1.74 1.39 -11.90
CA HIS A 31 -1.71 1.89 -10.52
C HIS A 31 -3.07 1.88 -9.83
N GLU A 32 -4.18 1.77 -10.58
CA GLU A 32 -5.55 1.91 -10.04
C GLU A 32 -5.82 0.94 -8.89
N ALA A 33 -5.63 -0.35 -9.10
CA ALA A 33 -5.96 -1.36 -8.09
C ALA A 33 -5.12 -1.19 -6.80
N ARG A 34 -3.81 -0.90 -6.96
CA ARG A 34 -2.90 -0.71 -5.81
C ARG A 34 -3.25 0.55 -5.04
N LEU A 35 -3.47 1.67 -5.75
CA LEU A 35 -3.86 2.94 -5.17
C LEU A 35 -5.21 2.84 -4.45
N PHE A 36 -6.19 2.20 -5.08
CA PHE A 36 -7.51 1.97 -4.49
C PHE A 36 -7.42 1.15 -3.20
N ASN A 37 -6.66 0.04 -3.21
CA ASN A 37 -6.44 -0.78 -2.01
C ASN A 37 -5.79 0.03 -0.86
N PHE A 38 -4.85 0.91 -1.17
CA PHE A 38 -4.27 1.82 -0.18
C PHE A 38 -5.32 2.79 0.37
N LEU A 39 -6.14 3.37 -0.48
CA LEU A 39 -7.17 4.34 -0.09
C LEU A 39 -8.32 3.68 0.69
N CYS A 40 -8.68 2.43 0.39
CA CYS A 40 -9.61 1.65 1.20
C CYS A 40 -9.14 1.48 2.66
N GLN A 41 -7.83 1.47 2.88
CA GLN A 41 -7.29 1.45 4.26
C GLN A 41 -7.43 2.81 4.97
N LYS A 42 -7.77 3.86 4.26
CA LYS A 42 -7.85 5.24 4.75
C LYS A 42 -9.28 5.74 4.85
N ALA A 43 -10.11 5.36 3.92
CA ALA A 43 -11.47 5.84 3.80
C ALA A 43 -12.42 5.08 4.75
N PRO A 44 -13.43 5.75 5.31
CA PRO A 44 -14.42 5.09 6.15
C PRO A 44 -15.38 4.19 5.35
N ARG A 45 -15.58 4.48 4.08
CA ARG A 45 -16.45 3.73 3.17
C ARG A 45 -15.74 3.49 1.84
N ARG A 46 -16.16 2.46 1.14
CA ARG A 46 -15.63 2.10 -0.18
C ARG A 46 -15.82 3.23 -1.19
N GLU A 47 -16.98 3.87 -1.19
CA GLU A 47 -17.30 4.97 -2.09
C GLU A 47 -16.36 6.17 -1.87
N ASP A 48 -16.01 6.48 -0.61
CA ASP A 48 -15.05 7.53 -0.30
C ASP A 48 -13.64 7.18 -0.84
N ALA A 49 -13.26 5.89 -0.84
CA ALA A 49 -12.00 5.44 -1.43
C ALA A 49 -12.01 5.55 -2.96
N GLU A 50 -13.13 5.22 -3.61
CA GLU A 50 -13.33 5.36 -5.05
C GLU A 50 -13.24 6.84 -5.46
N ASP A 51 -13.89 7.73 -4.75
CA ASP A 51 -13.82 9.18 -4.98
C ASP A 51 -12.39 9.72 -4.79
N LEU A 52 -11.70 9.29 -3.73
CA LEU A 52 -10.32 9.69 -3.49
C LEU A 52 -9.38 9.17 -4.60
N ALA A 53 -9.58 7.96 -5.10
CA ALA A 53 -8.80 7.41 -6.20
C ALA A 53 -9.03 8.19 -7.49
N GLN A 54 -10.30 8.45 -7.86
CA GLN A 54 -10.64 9.29 -9.00
C GLN A 54 -10.01 10.69 -8.89
N HIS A 55 -10.19 11.35 -7.75
CA HIS A 55 -9.61 12.68 -7.52
C HIS A 55 -8.08 12.65 -7.58
N THR A 56 -7.44 11.55 -7.15
CA THR A 56 -5.99 11.41 -7.24
C THR A 56 -5.54 11.38 -8.70
N PHE A 57 -6.17 10.58 -9.56
CA PHE A 57 -5.83 10.52 -10.98
C PHE A 57 -6.16 11.80 -11.72
N VAL A 58 -7.29 12.45 -11.43
CA VAL A 58 -7.61 13.77 -12.01
C VAL A 58 -6.55 14.80 -11.64
N ASN A 59 -6.14 14.87 -10.37
CA ASN A 59 -5.06 15.76 -9.92
C ASN A 59 -3.71 15.38 -10.56
N ALA A 60 -3.42 14.08 -10.70
CA ALA A 60 -2.21 13.62 -11.38
C ALA A 60 -2.19 14.10 -12.84
N TRP A 61 -3.27 13.91 -13.60
CA TRP A 61 -3.37 14.42 -14.96
C TRP A 61 -3.16 15.93 -15.05
N GLN A 62 -3.88 16.69 -14.21
CA GLN A 62 -3.79 18.15 -14.20
C GLN A 62 -2.40 18.69 -13.87
N ARG A 63 -1.63 17.91 -13.08
CA ARG A 63 -0.30 18.28 -12.58
C ARG A 63 0.83 17.52 -13.25
N ILE A 64 0.55 16.73 -14.28
CA ILE A 64 1.57 15.88 -14.92
C ILE A 64 2.77 16.68 -15.44
N GLY A 65 2.56 17.91 -15.85
CA GLY A 65 3.64 18.83 -16.25
C GLY A 65 4.61 19.20 -15.11
N GLN A 66 4.22 18.98 -13.86
CA GLN A 66 5.07 19.21 -12.68
C GLN A 66 5.84 17.96 -12.24
N TYR A 67 5.49 16.79 -12.78
CA TYR A 67 6.20 15.55 -12.46
C TYR A 67 7.66 15.66 -12.90
N ARG A 68 8.55 15.20 -12.03
CA ARG A 68 9.99 15.12 -12.28
C ARG A 68 10.46 13.69 -12.04
N THR A 69 11.35 13.20 -12.88
CA THR A 69 11.84 11.83 -12.85
C THR A 69 12.85 11.54 -11.73
N GLU A 70 13.11 12.50 -10.83
CA GLU A 70 13.92 12.27 -9.62
C GLU A 70 13.24 11.31 -8.62
N ALA A 71 11.93 11.18 -8.71
CA ALA A 71 11.16 10.20 -7.96
C ALA A 71 10.37 9.32 -8.93
N SER A 72 10.10 8.06 -8.55
CA SER A 72 9.24 7.19 -9.33
C SER A 72 7.84 7.78 -9.48
N PHE A 73 7.14 7.43 -10.57
CA PHE A 73 5.76 7.87 -10.78
C PHE A 73 4.85 7.44 -9.61
N ALA A 74 5.06 6.22 -9.09
CA ALA A 74 4.35 5.74 -7.91
C ALA A 74 4.54 6.67 -6.71
N THR A 75 5.78 7.06 -6.38
CA THR A 75 6.08 7.99 -5.27
C THR A 75 5.32 9.31 -5.42
N TRP A 76 5.33 9.86 -6.63
CA TRP A 76 4.63 11.11 -6.91
C TRP A 76 3.09 10.96 -6.80
N LEU A 77 2.53 9.86 -7.32
CA LEU A 77 1.10 9.55 -7.24
C LEU A 77 0.64 9.36 -5.79
N TYR A 78 1.40 8.59 -4.98
CA TYR A 78 1.09 8.40 -3.55
C TYR A 78 1.22 9.69 -2.74
N THR A 79 2.10 10.61 -3.14
CA THR A 79 2.17 11.96 -2.53
C THR A 79 0.88 12.74 -2.77
N ILE A 80 0.33 12.70 -3.99
CA ILE A 80 -0.95 13.33 -4.31
C ILE A 80 -2.08 12.71 -3.51
N ALA A 81 -2.18 11.37 -3.51
CA ALA A 81 -3.21 10.62 -2.78
C ALA A 81 -3.23 10.94 -1.30
N ARG A 82 -2.05 10.92 -0.64
CA ARG A 82 -1.92 11.25 0.78
C ARG A 82 -2.37 12.68 1.09
N ASN A 83 -1.97 13.64 0.27
CA ASN A 83 -2.35 15.05 0.47
C ASN A 83 -3.86 15.26 0.31
N LEU A 84 -4.49 14.57 -0.65
CA LEU A 84 -5.94 14.59 -0.82
C LEU A 84 -6.65 13.95 0.39
N THR A 85 -6.17 12.81 0.86
CA THR A 85 -6.70 12.14 2.04
C THR A 85 -6.66 13.05 3.27
N ILE A 86 -5.51 13.65 3.57
CA ILE A 86 -5.37 14.60 4.68
C ILE A 86 -6.33 15.79 4.53
N SER A 87 -6.48 16.33 3.32
CA SER A 87 -7.37 17.46 3.04
C SER A 87 -8.84 17.07 3.19
N HIS A 88 -9.21 15.87 2.75
CA HIS A 88 -10.56 15.31 2.89
C HIS A 88 -10.94 15.22 4.38
N TYR A 89 -10.10 14.59 5.20
CA TYR A 89 -10.37 14.43 6.64
C TYR A 89 -10.36 15.75 7.41
N ARG A 90 -9.55 16.71 7.00
CA ARG A 90 -9.57 18.05 7.62
C ARG A 90 -10.90 18.78 7.38
N LYS A 91 -11.53 18.57 6.23
CA LYS A 91 -12.81 19.21 5.87
C LYS A 91 -14.02 18.52 6.52
N HIS A 92 -13.98 17.19 6.63
CA HIS A 92 -15.14 16.41 7.07
C HIS A 92 -15.07 15.95 8.54
N GLY A 93 -14.10 16.46 9.30
CA GLY A 93 -13.80 16.02 10.66
C GLY A 93 -13.07 14.66 10.66
N LYS A 94 -12.41 14.34 11.79
CA LYS A 94 -11.87 12.99 12.00
C LYS A 94 -13.05 12.03 12.01
N VAL A 95 -13.26 11.33 10.92
CA VAL A 95 -14.19 10.21 10.92
C VAL A 95 -13.56 9.14 11.80
N ILE A 96 -14.20 8.90 12.92
CA ILE A 96 -13.97 7.76 13.79
C ILE A 96 -14.05 6.54 12.88
N HIS A 97 -13.06 5.68 12.95
CA HIS A 97 -13.00 4.42 12.22
C HIS A 97 -14.35 3.72 12.28
N CYS A 98 -15.09 3.73 11.17
CA CYS A 98 -16.22 2.86 11.02
C CYS A 98 -15.68 1.43 10.95
N GLU A 99 -16.33 0.52 11.65
CA GLU A 99 -16.18 -0.91 11.43
C GLU A 99 -16.42 -1.15 9.94
N LEU A 100 -15.34 -1.26 9.19
CA LEU A 100 -15.42 -1.81 7.86
C LEU A 100 -15.68 -3.29 8.05
N GLU A 101 -16.88 -3.73 7.67
CA GLU A 101 -16.99 -5.01 7.01
C GLU A 101 -15.81 -5.05 6.04
N VAL A 102 -14.86 -5.91 6.32
CA VAL A 102 -13.67 -6.07 5.49
C VAL A 102 -14.19 -6.43 4.12
N ALA A 103 -14.35 -5.42 3.25
CA ALA A 103 -14.46 -5.70 1.84
C ALA A 103 -13.21 -6.50 1.54
N GLU A 104 -13.39 -7.78 1.30
CA GLU A 104 -12.33 -8.68 0.86
C GLU A 104 -11.53 -7.90 -0.17
N PRO A 105 -10.20 -7.83 -0.03
CA PRO A 105 -9.39 -7.25 -1.07
C PRO A 105 -9.76 -8.00 -2.33
N THR A 106 -10.47 -7.35 -3.25
CA THR A 106 -10.72 -7.89 -4.56
C THR A 106 -9.34 -7.95 -5.21
N LEU A 107 -8.65 -9.05 -4.91
CA LEU A 107 -7.49 -9.47 -5.67
C LEU A 107 -8.02 -9.62 -7.09
N VAL A 108 -7.60 -8.74 -7.98
CA VAL A 108 -7.65 -9.03 -9.41
C VAL A 108 -6.77 -10.26 -9.56
N GLU A 109 -7.44 -11.41 -9.57
CA GLU A 109 -6.85 -12.73 -9.67
C GLU A 109 -5.99 -12.78 -10.93
N ARG A 110 -4.70 -12.99 -10.71
CA ARG A 110 -3.94 -13.83 -11.62
C ARG A 110 -4.00 -15.22 -11.06
N GLU A 111 -4.71 -16.08 -11.78
CA GLU A 111 -4.95 -17.48 -11.48
C GLU A 111 -3.66 -18.22 -11.15
N THR A 112 -3.60 -18.80 -9.97
CA THR A 112 -2.77 -19.97 -9.66
C THR A 112 -3.41 -20.77 -8.52
N PRO A 113 -3.28 -22.13 -8.50
CA PRO A 113 -4.28 -23.00 -7.88
C PRO A 113 -4.10 -23.20 -6.37
N ALA A 114 -5.20 -23.57 -5.73
CA ALA A 114 -5.45 -24.31 -4.48
C ALA A 114 -4.61 -24.06 -3.20
N ASP A 115 -3.32 -23.75 -3.26
CA ASP A 115 -2.49 -23.46 -2.06
C ASP A 115 -2.57 -21.99 -1.60
N THR A 116 -3.17 -21.13 -2.40
CA THR A 116 -3.19 -19.67 -2.22
C THR A 116 -4.29 -19.16 -1.28
N LEU A 117 -5.32 -19.93 -0.98
CA LEU A 117 -6.45 -19.46 -0.14
C LEU A 117 -6.02 -19.26 1.32
N SER A 118 -5.23 -20.18 1.88
CA SER A 118 -4.74 -20.07 3.27
C SER A 118 -3.74 -18.92 3.42
N GLU A 119 -2.82 -18.73 2.46
CA GLU A 119 -1.85 -17.63 2.49
C GLU A 119 -2.53 -16.26 2.35
N THR A 120 -3.61 -16.15 1.57
CA THR A 120 -4.36 -14.90 1.42
C THR A 120 -5.13 -14.50 2.67
N GLU A 121 -5.70 -15.46 3.40
CA GLU A 121 -6.40 -15.23 4.66
C GLU A 121 -5.45 -14.80 5.77
N GLU A 122 -4.31 -15.45 5.92
CA GLU A 122 -3.26 -15.08 6.88
C GLU A 122 -2.73 -13.66 6.61
N HIS A 123 -2.53 -13.32 5.34
CA HIS A 123 -2.10 -11.98 4.95
C HIS A 123 -3.17 -10.93 5.22
N ALA A 124 -4.43 -11.22 4.97
CA ALA A 124 -5.54 -10.32 5.28
C ALA A 124 -5.64 -10.09 6.79
N ALA A 125 -5.50 -11.16 7.59
CA ALA A 125 -5.48 -11.08 9.04
C ALA A 125 -4.31 -10.23 9.56
N LEU A 126 -3.10 -10.40 9.00
CA LEU A 126 -1.92 -9.59 9.34
C LEU A 126 -2.18 -8.08 9.13
N TRP A 127 -2.74 -7.71 7.97
CA TRP A 127 -3.01 -6.30 7.68
C TRP A 127 -4.15 -5.72 8.52
N ARG A 128 -5.13 -6.53 8.91
CA ARG A 128 -6.17 -6.15 9.87
C ARG A 128 -5.56 -5.83 11.24
N VAL A 129 -4.74 -6.74 11.79
CA VAL A 129 -4.03 -6.51 13.05
C VAL A 129 -3.12 -5.28 12.97
N ALA A 130 -2.41 -5.09 11.85
CA ALA A 130 -1.59 -3.90 11.63
C ALA A 130 -2.43 -2.62 11.69
N ARG A 131 -3.61 -2.63 11.07
CA ARG A 131 -4.54 -1.50 11.05
C ARG A 131 -5.04 -1.12 12.44
N GLU A 132 -5.45 -2.11 13.22
CA GLU A 132 -5.97 -1.91 14.57
C GLU A 132 -4.88 -1.47 15.57
N THR A 133 -3.67 -1.96 15.36
CA THR A 133 -2.57 -1.78 16.31
C THR A 133 -1.76 -0.52 16.05
N LEU A 134 -1.55 -0.14 14.80
CA LEU A 134 -0.63 0.93 14.42
C LEU A 134 -1.34 2.28 14.31
N LYS A 135 -0.59 3.35 14.63
CA LYS A 135 -1.01 4.70 14.26
C LYS A 135 -0.92 4.89 12.76
N GLU A 136 -1.74 5.78 12.21
CA GLU A 136 -1.90 6.02 10.77
C GLU A 136 -0.56 6.14 10.00
N GLU A 137 0.34 7.03 10.43
CA GLU A 137 1.65 7.19 9.76
C GLU A 137 2.52 5.92 9.82
N ALA A 138 2.45 5.16 10.92
CA ALA A 138 3.21 3.92 11.07
C ALA A 138 2.65 2.80 10.17
N PHE A 139 1.33 2.76 10.02
CA PHE A 139 0.67 1.88 9.05
C PHE A 139 1.08 2.25 7.61
N ASP A 140 1.08 3.54 7.26
CA ASP A 140 1.47 4.03 5.93
C ASP A 140 2.89 3.61 5.57
N VAL A 141 3.82 3.78 6.50
CA VAL A 141 5.22 3.36 6.29
C VAL A 141 5.30 1.86 6.02
N LEU A 142 4.54 1.06 6.77
CA LEU A 142 4.51 -0.39 6.59
C LEU A 142 3.89 -0.77 5.24
N TRP A 143 2.75 -0.20 4.90
CA TRP A 143 2.07 -0.44 3.63
C TRP A 143 2.95 -0.07 2.44
N MET A 144 3.47 1.16 2.41
CA MET A 144 4.32 1.63 1.33
C MET A 144 5.59 0.78 1.18
N LYS A 145 6.15 0.29 2.29
CA LYS A 145 7.34 -0.57 2.24
C LYS A 145 7.05 -1.95 1.69
N TYR A 146 5.96 -2.59 2.13
CA TYR A 146 5.73 -4.00 1.88
C TYR A 146 4.69 -4.30 0.80
N LYS A 147 3.68 -3.44 0.61
CA LYS A 147 2.70 -3.59 -0.48
C LYS A 147 3.12 -2.83 -1.73
N GLU A 148 3.66 -1.63 -1.56
CA GLU A 148 4.05 -0.78 -2.67
C GLU A 148 5.54 -0.92 -3.06
N GLN A 149 6.34 -1.60 -2.22
CA GLN A 149 7.77 -1.85 -2.43
C GLN A 149 8.61 -0.58 -2.59
N LEU A 150 8.14 0.53 -2.04
CA LEU A 150 8.88 1.78 -2.09
C LEU A 150 10.16 1.69 -1.26
N SER A 151 11.19 2.37 -1.72
CA SER A 151 12.43 2.56 -0.96
C SER A 151 12.19 3.49 0.24
N ILE A 152 13.08 3.46 1.22
CA ILE A 152 13.01 4.36 2.38
C ILE A 152 13.04 5.83 1.95
N ALA A 153 13.85 6.17 0.93
CA ALA A 153 13.93 7.53 0.39
C ALA A 153 12.61 7.98 -0.25
N GLU A 154 11.95 7.09 -1.02
CA GLU A 154 10.65 7.37 -1.62
C GLU A 154 9.56 7.54 -0.56
N ILE A 155 9.51 6.66 0.45
CA ILE A 155 8.57 6.80 1.57
C ILE A 155 8.81 8.12 2.31
N ALA A 156 10.06 8.50 2.54
CA ALA A 156 10.41 9.77 3.15
C ALA A 156 9.89 10.96 2.34
N THR A 157 9.96 10.88 1.03
CA THR A 157 9.40 11.88 0.10
C THR A 157 7.87 11.95 0.22
N VAL A 158 7.17 10.81 0.15
CA VAL A 158 5.70 10.75 0.27
C VAL A 158 5.21 11.33 1.60
N LEU A 159 5.90 11.00 2.69
CA LEU A 159 5.51 11.42 4.03
C LEU A 159 6.03 12.82 4.41
N SER A 160 6.87 13.44 3.58
CA SER A 160 7.60 14.69 3.92
C SER A 160 8.37 14.55 5.24
N ARG A 161 9.12 13.45 5.38
CA ARG A 161 9.92 13.09 6.54
C ARG A 161 11.38 12.83 6.13
N THR A 162 12.28 12.74 7.10
CA THR A 162 13.65 12.27 6.85
C THR A 162 13.70 10.75 6.75
N GLU A 163 14.64 10.20 5.99
CA GLU A 163 14.84 8.75 5.91
C GLU A 163 15.11 8.11 7.28
N VAL A 164 15.83 8.80 8.15
CA VAL A 164 16.10 8.34 9.52
C VAL A 164 14.78 8.20 10.29
N SER A 165 13.88 9.18 10.17
CA SER A 165 12.55 9.12 10.80
C SER A 165 11.74 7.93 10.27
N VAL A 166 11.76 7.69 8.95
CA VAL A 166 11.07 6.55 8.32
C VAL A 166 11.65 5.22 8.81
N LYS A 167 12.97 5.08 8.88
CA LYS A 167 13.63 3.88 9.42
C LYS A 167 13.20 3.58 10.86
N VAL A 168 13.16 4.61 11.71
CA VAL A 168 12.72 4.47 13.11
C VAL A 168 11.24 4.11 13.19
N MET A 169 10.39 4.76 12.38
CA MET A 169 8.95 4.43 12.34
C MET A 169 8.73 3.00 11.88
N LEU A 170 9.39 2.55 10.83
CA LEU A 170 9.30 1.19 10.31
C LEU A 170 9.75 0.15 11.35
N HIS A 171 10.85 0.42 12.05
CA HIS A 171 11.33 -0.45 13.12
C HIS A 171 10.30 -0.57 14.27
N ARG A 172 9.77 0.57 14.74
CA ARG A 172 8.76 0.59 15.81
C ARG A 172 7.44 -0.06 15.37
N ALA A 173 7.01 0.16 14.14
CA ALA A 173 5.82 -0.45 13.58
C ALA A 173 5.93 -1.98 13.57
N ARG A 174 7.06 -2.52 13.06
CA ARG A 174 7.33 -3.97 13.07
C ARG A 174 7.34 -4.57 14.46
N LYS A 175 8.02 -3.90 15.41
CA LYS A 175 8.08 -4.37 16.79
C LYS A 175 6.69 -4.43 17.41
N LYS A 176 5.89 -3.37 17.22
CA LYS A 176 4.53 -3.29 17.77
C LYS A 176 3.60 -4.33 17.16
N LEU A 177 3.70 -4.55 15.84
CA LEU A 177 2.93 -5.58 15.14
C LEU A 177 3.32 -6.98 15.59
N GLY A 178 4.62 -7.27 15.76
CA GLY A 178 5.08 -8.55 16.28
C GLY A 178 4.46 -8.89 17.63
N HIS A 179 4.52 -7.97 18.59
CA HIS A 179 3.89 -8.17 19.90
C HIS A 179 2.36 -8.34 19.81
N ALA A 180 1.68 -7.67 18.89
CA ALA A 180 0.24 -7.83 18.74
C ALA A 180 -0.14 -9.20 18.18
N LEU A 181 0.67 -9.72 17.27
CA LEU A 181 0.46 -11.06 16.70
C LEU A 181 0.74 -12.17 17.72
N GLU A 182 1.80 -12.02 18.55
CA GLU A 182 2.10 -12.94 19.65
C GLU A 182 0.92 -13.02 20.64
N ASN A 183 0.37 -11.88 21.06
CA ASN A 183 -0.75 -11.81 21.99
C ASN A 183 -2.06 -12.37 21.38
N SER A 184 -2.23 -12.31 20.06
CA SER A 184 -3.42 -12.86 19.39
C SER A 184 -3.38 -14.39 19.32
N SER A 185 -2.19 -14.98 19.17
CA SER A 185 -2.00 -16.43 19.17
C SER A 185 -2.15 -17.06 20.56
N ASP A 186 -1.86 -16.32 21.63
CA ASP A 186 -2.02 -16.81 23.00
C ASP A 186 -3.50 -16.88 23.44
N GLN A 187 -4.40 -16.14 22.78
CA GLN A 187 -5.84 -16.22 23.09
C GLN A 187 -6.57 -17.39 22.41
N GLU A 188 -6.00 -17.98 21.35
CA GLU A 188 -6.55 -19.17 20.68
C GLU A 188 -6.01 -20.49 21.24
N SER A 189 -5.01 -20.45 22.11
CA SER A 189 -4.30 -21.66 22.61
C SER A 189 -4.62 -22.04 24.03
N ASP A 190 -5.88 -21.97 24.47
CA ASP A 190 -6.30 -22.69 25.69
C ASP A 190 -6.62 -24.19 25.42
N SER A 191 -5.98 -24.77 24.44
CA SER A 191 -5.97 -26.21 24.14
C SER A 191 -4.65 -26.62 23.50
N ASN A 192 -3.69 -26.98 24.39
CA ASN A 192 -2.61 -27.95 24.14
C ASN A 192 -1.61 -27.71 22.98
N THR A 193 -0.35 -27.57 23.38
CA THR A 193 0.91 -27.75 22.64
C THR A 193 1.70 -26.48 22.38
N HIS A 194 2.89 -26.40 22.96
CA HIS A 194 3.94 -25.41 22.80
C HIS A 194 4.25 -25.14 21.31
N PRO A 195 4.10 -23.91 20.80
CA PRO A 195 4.68 -23.56 19.52
C PRO A 195 6.06 -22.91 19.72
N GLU A 196 6.99 -23.35 18.89
CA GLU A 196 8.31 -22.73 18.70
C GLU A 196 8.18 -21.24 18.34
N PRO A 197 9.09 -20.36 18.77
CA PRO A 197 9.00 -18.92 18.47
C PRO A 197 9.18 -18.67 16.97
N PHE A 198 8.28 -17.87 16.41
CA PHE A 198 8.16 -17.55 15.01
C PHE A 198 9.48 -17.12 14.36
N PRO A 199 9.96 -17.81 13.31
CA PRO A 199 11.14 -17.42 12.58
C PRO A 199 10.79 -16.32 11.56
N ASN A 200 11.24 -15.11 11.85
CA ASN A 200 11.50 -14.08 10.85
C ASN A 200 10.28 -13.39 10.21
N LEU A 201 9.68 -12.41 10.93
CA LEU A 201 8.68 -11.48 10.42
C LEU A 201 9.05 -10.90 9.02
N ASN A 202 10.35 -10.73 8.73
CA ASN A 202 10.84 -10.34 7.41
C ASN A 202 10.55 -11.38 6.32
N LYS A 203 10.48 -12.67 6.66
CA LYS A 203 10.11 -13.74 5.71
C LYS A 203 8.61 -13.75 5.44
N GLN A 204 7.78 -13.64 6.47
CA GLN A 204 6.32 -13.65 6.30
C GLN A 204 5.83 -12.44 5.50
N ILE A 205 6.41 -11.26 5.74
CA ILE A 205 6.08 -10.05 4.96
C ILE A 205 6.67 -10.12 3.54
N ALA A 206 7.80 -10.80 3.33
CA ALA A 206 8.43 -10.98 2.01
C ALA A 206 7.74 -12.07 1.16
N PHE A 207 7.21 -13.13 1.76
CA PHE A 207 6.43 -14.15 1.06
C PHE A 207 5.09 -13.64 0.53
N ALA A 208 4.58 -12.52 1.07
CA ALA A 208 3.40 -11.81 0.53
C ALA A 208 3.58 -11.29 -0.92
N HIS A 209 4.75 -11.49 -1.51
CA HIS A 209 5.09 -11.00 -2.83
C HIS A 209 5.71 -12.14 -3.62
N GLY A 210 4.94 -13.06 -4.18
CA GLY A 210 5.36 -14.16 -5.04
C GLY A 210 6.86 -14.13 -5.39
N GLY A 211 7.65 -14.90 -4.62
CA GLY A 211 9.10 -14.76 -4.61
C GLY A 211 9.74 -15.09 -5.95
N THR A 212 10.69 -14.26 -6.32
CA THR A 212 11.84 -14.70 -7.10
C THR A 212 13.06 -14.44 -6.24
N THR A 213 13.56 -15.51 -5.61
CA THR A 213 14.89 -15.51 -5.01
C THR A 213 15.91 -15.34 -6.13
N CYS A 214 16.51 -14.17 -6.25
CA CYS A 214 17.76 -14.04 -6.98
C CYS A 214 18.87 -14.48 -6.02
N SER A 215 19.43 -15.67 -6.26
CA SER A 215 20.72 -16.09 -5.74
C SER A 215 21.81 -15.27 -6.42
N VAL A 216 22.62 -14.53 -5.67
CA VAL A 216 24.08 -14.47 -5.65
C VAL A 216 24.49 -13.71 -4.39
#